data_f4a21e718050528b2b576bbf8d788d4a
#
_entry.id   f4a21e718050528b2b576bbf8d788d4a
#
_cell.length_a   1.000
_cell.length_b   1.000
_cell.length_c   1.000
_cell.angle_alpha   90.00
_cell.angle_beta   90.00
_cell.angle_gamma   90.00
#
_symmetry.space_group_name_H-M   'P 1'
#
loop_
_entity.id
_entity.type
_entity.pdbx_description
1 polymer ?
#
loop_
_entity_poly.entity_id
_entity_poly.type
_entity_poly.pdbx_seq_one_letter_code
_entity_poly.pdbx_strand_id
1 'polypeptide(L)'
;MEDASLTRRDLMRILAGLGLAVGAADVPAQDAVKVDPRGYRVVLENDQVRVLEYVAKPRLGVCGQGMHSHPDHVTVVMTDVKAKVTLPDGKTFVAENKAGDTFFEAASTHSVENVGGRESRVLLVELKGAPRKA
;
A
#
# COMPACT_ATOMS: atom_id res chain seq x y z
N MET A 1 -9.68 2.72 -25.15
CA MET A 1 -9.58 2.76 -23.69
C MET A 1 -8.14 3.07 -23.35
N GLU A 2 -7.91 4.27 -22.96
CA GLU A 2 -6.59 4.65 -22.48
C GLU A 2 -6.39 4.04 -21.12
N ASP A 3 -5.42 3.15 -21.06
CA ASP A 3 -4.93 2.59 -19.81
C ASP A 3 -4.14 3.72 -19.13
N ALA A 4 -4.82 4.48 -18.29
CA ALA A 4 -4.17 5.56 -17.57
C ALA A 4 -3.29 4.97 -16.47
N SER A 5 -2.08 4.57 -16.86
CA SER A 5 -1.08 4.20 -15.87
C SER A 5 -0.72 5.44 -15.07
N LEU A 6 -0.97 5.40 -13.78
CA LEU A 6 -0.63 6.51 -12.90
C LEU A 6 0.86 6.51 -12.62
N THR A 7 1.45 7.68 -12.70
CA THR A 7 2.84 7.86 -12.32
C THR A 7 2.99 7.80 -10.79
N ARG A 8 4.22 7.63 -10.32
CA ARG A 8 4.52 7.74 -8.87
C ARG A 8 3.93 8.99 -8.24
N ARG A 9 4.02 10.10 -8.96
CA ARG A 9 3.49 11.39 -8.47
C ARG A 9 1.99 11.38 -8.37
N ASP A 10 1.34 10.76 -9.33
CA ASP A 10 -0.11 10.66 -9.35
C ASP A 10 -0.61 9.77 -8.21
N LEU A 11 0.06 8.65 -7.98
CA LEU A 11 -0.25 7.76 -6.87
C LEU A 11 -0.12 8.50 -5.54
N MET A 12 0.96 9.22 -5.33
CA MET A 12 1.18 9.97 -4.11
C MET A 12 0.12 11.04 -3.87
N ARG A 13 -0.26 11.75 -4.94
CA ARG A 13 -1.30 12.77 -4.85
C ARG A 13 -2.65 12.18 -4.51
N ILE A 14 -3.00 11.08 -5.13
CA ILE A 14 -4.27 10.40 -4.86
C ILE A 14 -4.32 9.92 -3.42
N LEU A 15 -3.27 9.25 -2.95
CA LEU A 15 -3.23 8.74 -1.59
C LEU A 15 -3.23 9.87 -0.55
N ALA A 16 -2.49 10.94 -0.80
CA ALA A 16 -2.47 12.09 0.09
C ALA A 16 -3.82 12.80 0.15
N GLY A 17 -4.46 12.99 -1.00
CA GLY A 17 -5.78 13.61 -1.07
C GLY A 17 -6.86 12.76 -0.39
N LEU A 18 -6.79 11.46 -0.60
CA LEU A 18 -7.76 10.53 -0.02
C LEU A 18 -7.57 10.35 1.46
N GLY A 19 -6.34 10.42 1.97
CA GLY A 19 -6.07 10.37 3.39
C GLY A 19 -6.83 11.46 4.16
N LEU A 20 -6.99 12.62 3.58
CA LEU A 20 -7.76 13.71 4.18
C LEU A 20 -9.28 13.46 4.08
N ALA A 21 -9.74 12.90 2.98
CA ALA A 21 -11.16 12.64 2.74
C ALA A 21 -11.68 11.42 3.52
N VAL A 22 -10.83 10.41 3.68
CA VAL A 22 -11.20 9.12 4.26
C VAL A 22 -10.89 9.07 5.76
N GLY A 23 -10.08 9.99 6.27
CA GLY A 23 -9.69 10.02 7.69
C GLY A 23 -10.84 10.11 8.66
N ALA A 24 -12.00 10.52 8.19
CA ALA A 24 -13.23 10.55 8.95
C ALA A 24 -14.14 9.37 8.67
N ALA A 25 -13.79 8.52 7.74
CA ALA A 25 -14.66 7.43 7.36
C ALA A 25 -14.68 6.34 8.42
N ASP A 26 -15.84 5.78 8.61
CA ASP A 26 -16.13 4.71 9.56
C ASP A 26 -15.46 3.37 9.22
N VAL A 27 -14.39 3.38 8.45
CA VAL A 27 -13.65 2.17 8.12
C VAL A 27 -12.65 1.89 9.24
N PRO A 28 -12.84 0.81 10.00
CA PRO A 28 -11.90 0.44 11.04
C PRO A 28 -10.50 0.28 10.44
N ALA A 29 -9.51 0.90 11.05
CA ALA A 29 -8.13 0.70 10.68
C ALA A 29 -7.78 -0.78 10.91
N GLN A 30 -7.57 -1.52 9.84
CA GLN A 30 -7.19 -2.92 9.91
C GLN A 30 -5.74 -3.07 9.46
N ASP A 31 -4.94 -3.62 10.35
CA ASP A 31 -3.54 -3.86 10.09
C ASP A 31 -3.37 -4.82 8.89
N ALA A 32 -2.53 -4.44 7.95
CA ALA A 32 -2.25 -5.23 6.76
C ALA A 32 -1.80 -6.66 7.07
N VAL A 33 -0.98 -6.84 8.09
CA VAL A 33 -0.49 -8.16 8.50
C VAL A 33 -1.62 -9.04 9.04
N LYS A 34 -2.60 -8.44 9.67
CA LYS A 34 -3.78 -9.19 10.18
C LYS A 34 -4.74 -9.54 9.06
N VAL A 35 -4.90 -8.65 8.10
CA VAL A 35 -5.81 -8.86 6.97
C VAL A 35 -5.24 -9.84 5.97
N ASP A 36 -3.96 -9.71 5.66
CA ASP A 36 -3.29 -10.57 4.69
C ASP A 36 -1.97 -11.11 5.25
N PRO A 37 -2.03 -12.09 6.14
CA PRO A 37 -0.81 -12.65 6.75
C PRO A 37 0.04 -13.47 5.79
N ARG A 38 -0.49 -13.79 4.61
CA ARG A 38 0.29 -14.50 3.59
C ARG A 38 1.11 -13.56 2.74
N GLY A 39 0.61 -12.37 2.49
CA GLY A 39 1.28 -11.37 1.68
C GLY A 39 2.24 -10.50 2.48
N TYR A 40 1.85 -10.11 3.68
CA TYR A 40 2.62 -9.21 4.53
C TYR A 40 3.33 -9.95 5.65
N ARG A 41 4.61 -9.65 5.79
CA ARG A 41 5.44 -10.20 6.86
C ARG A 41 6.23 -9.09 7.52
N VAL A 42 6.27 -9.07 8.84
CA VAL A 42 7.14 -8.16 9.59
C VAL A 42 8.56 -8.68 9.51
N VAL A 43 9.47 -7.89 8.95
CA VAL A 43 10.88 -8.26 8.82
C VAL A 43 11.77 -7.52 9.81
N LEU A 44 11.31 -6.40 10.33
CA LEU A 44 12.00 -5.63 11.36
C LEU A 44 10.98 -4.78 12.10
N GLU A 45 11.14 -4.68 13.40
CA GLU A 45 10.30 -3.79 14.20
C GLU A 45 11.08 -3.28 15.40
N ASN A 46 10.95 -1.97 15.66
CA ASN A 46 11.48 -1.32 16.86
C ASN A 46 10.54 -0.20 17.27
N ASP A 47 10.97 0.67 18.17
CA ASP A 47 10.15 1.77 18.68
C ASP A 47 9.84 2.84 17.61
N GLN A 48 10.60 2.88 16.56
CA GLN A 48 10.51 3.94 15.54
C GLN A 48 9.85 3.50 14.26
N VAL A 49 10.07 2.26 13.85
CA VAL A 49 9.59 1.74 12.57
C VAL A 49 9.12 0.30 12.68
N ARG A 50 8.22 -0.05 11.80
CA ARG A 50 7.89 -1.44 11.48
C ARG A 50 8.08 -1.64 9.99
N VAL A 51 8.97 -2.53 9.60
CA VAL A 51 9.22 -2.84 8.21
C VAL A 51 8.45 -4.09 7.82
N LEU A 52 7.59 -3.93 6.83
CA LEU A 52 6.84 -5.03 6.25
C LEU A 52 7.43 -5.40 4.89
N GLU A 53 7.55 -6.68 4.64
CA GLU A 53 7.74 -7.20 3.29
C GLU A 53 6.39 -7.64 2.75
N TYR A 54 6.03 -7.14 1.59
CA TYR A 54 4.84 -7.57 0.89
C TYR A 54 5.24 -8.33 -0.37
N VAL A 55 4.80 -9.59 -0.45
CA VAL A 55 4.98 -10.44 -1.62
C VAL A 55 3.61 -10.71 -2.20
N ALA A 56 3.37 -10.18 -3.37
CA ALA A 56 2.11 -10.32 -4.07
C ALA A 56 2.24 -11.31 -5.23
N LYS A 57 1.54 -12.41 -5.13
CA LYS A 57 1.47 -13.39 -6.21
C LYS A 57 0.40 -13.00 -7.21
N PRO A 58 0.66 -13.21 -8.52
CA PRO A 58 -0.32 -12.85 -9.53
C PRO A 58 -1.52 -13.78 -9.46
N ARG A 59 -2.69 -13.22 -9.36
CA ARG A 59 -4.00 -13.89 -9.53
C ARG A 59 -4.21 -15.18 -8.76
N LEU A 60 -3.35 -15.51 -7.84
CA LEU A 60 -3.55 -16.70 -7.07
C LEU A 60 -4.48 -16.39 -5.91
N GLY A 61 -5.67 -16.71 -6.18
CA GLY A 61 -6.65 -16.72 -5.14
C GLY A 61 -6.75 -15.36 -4.60
N VAL A 62 -7.40 -15.02 -3.98
CA VAL A 62 -7.71 -13.97 -3.19
C VAL A 62 -6.92 -12.77 -3.36
N CYS A 63 -6.93 -12.39 -4.52
CA CYS A 63 -6.63 -11.04 -4.79
C CYS A 63 -7.54 -10.17 -3.96
N GLY A 64 -7.10 -9.06 -3.58
CA GLY A 64 -7.89 -8.18 -2.80
C GLY A 64 -8.16 -8.75 -1.42
N GLN A 65 -7.14 -9.10 -0.78
CA GLN A 65 -7.18 -9.70 0.55
C GLN A 65 -7.98 -8.93 1.56
N GLY A 66 -8.66 -7.94 1.14
CA GLY A 66 -9.48 -7.10 1.97
C GLY A 66 -8.83 -5.73 2.22
N MET A 67 -9.66 -4.81 2.60
CA MET A 67 -9.24 -3.48 2.96
C MET A 67 -8.35 -3.56 4.20
N HIS A 68 -7.20 -2.90 4.10
CA HIS A 68 -6.26 -2.77 5.20
C HIS A 68 -5.71 -1.36 5.24
N SER A 69 -5.15 -1.00 6.37
CA SER A 69 -4.63 0.35 6.61
C SER A 69 -3.15 0.31 6.93
N HIS A 70 -2.47 1.33 6.46
CA HIS A 70 -1.09 1.60 6.81
C HIS A 70 -0.98 2.99 7.43
N PRO A 71 -0.10 3.18 8.43
CA PRO A 71 0.29 4.53 8.82
C PRO A 71 1.15 5.18 7.74
N ASP A 72 1.63 6.38 7.99
CA ASP A 72 2.65 6.99 7.13
C ASP A 72 3.81 6.03 6.94
N HIS A 73 4.23 5.85 5.70
CA HIS A 73 5.27 4.89 5.39
C HIS A 73 6.06 5.25 4.14
N VAL A 74 7.24 4.67 4.05
CA VAL A 74 8.06 4.68 2.85
C VAL A 74 7.91 3.34 2.15
N THR A 75 7.61 3.36 0.88
CA THR A 75 7.57 2.17 0.04
C THR A 75 8.84 2.07 -0.78
N VAL A 76 9.49 0.92 -0.72
CA VAL A 76 10.65 0.59 -1.56
C VAL A 76 10.26 -0.57 -2.46
N VAL A 77 10.27 -0.32 -3.76
CA VAL A 77 9.89 -1.31 -4.77
C VAL A 77 11.09 -2.19 -5.08
N MET A 78 10.98 -3.48 -4.80
CA MET A 78 12.08 -4.43 -4.98
C MET A 78 12.06 -5.09 -6.35
N THR A 79 10.88 -5.29 -6.91
CA THR A 79 10.66 -5.82 -8.27
C THR A 79 9.68 -4.91 -8.99
N ASP A 80 9.61 -5.01 -10.30
CA ASP A 80 8.57 -4.30 -11.04
C ASP A 80 7.19 -4.70 -10.52
N VAL A 81 6.32 -3.73 -10.36
CA VAL A 81 4.96 -3.90 -9.83
C VAL A 81 3.96 -3.35 -10.81
N LYS A 82 2.92 -4.12 -11.04
CA LYS A 82 1.67 -3.62 -11.64
C LYS A 82 0.53 -4.07 -10.73
N ALA A 83 -0.11 -3.13 -10.09
CA ALA A 83 -1.10 -3.41 -9.06
C ALA A 83 -2.38 -2.62 -9.29
N LYS A 84 -3.50 -3.30 -9.15
CA LYS A 84 -4.81 -2.65 -9.06
C LYS A 84 -5.07 -2.31 -7.60
N VAL A 85 -5.26 -1.03 -7.34
CA VAL A 85 -5.57 -0.52 -6.01
C VAL A 85 -7.04 -0.17 -5.95
N THR A 86 -7.72 -0.64 -4.91
CA THR A 86 -9.12 -0.30 -4.64
C THR A 86 -9.19 0.52 -3.36
N LEU A 87 -9.88 1.63 -3.45
CA LEU A 87 -10.06 2.59 -2.35
C LEU A 87 -11.36 2.29 -1.60
N PRO A 88 -11.53 2.82 -0.38
CA PRO A 88 -12.72 2.54 0.41
C PRO A 88 -14.03 2.95 -0.25
N ASP A 89 -14.01 3.95 -1.12
CA ASP A 89 -15.18 4.40 -1.87
C ASP A 89 -15.50 3.54 -3.10
N GLY A 90 -14.71 2.48 -3.32
CA GLY A 90 -14.86 1.58 -4.46
C GLY A 90 -14.13 1.99 -5.72
N LYS A 91 -13.53 3.18 -5.75
CA LYS A 91 -12.72 3.62 -6.89
C LYS A 91 -11.47 2.77 -7.00
N THR A 92 -11.07 2.50 -8.23
CA THR A 92 -9.87 1.70 -8.52
C THR A 92 -8.95 2.44 -9.48
N PHE A 93 -7.67 2.14 -9.36
CA PHE A 93 -6.67 2.58 -10.34
C PHE A 93 -5.57 1.52 -10.43
N VAL A 94 -4.80 1.59 -11.51
CA VAL A 94 -3.63 0.70 -11.69
C VAL A 94 -2.37 1.51 -11.46
N ALA A 95 -1.55 1.05 -10.54
CA ALA A 95 -0.25 1.62 -10.24
C ALA A 95 0.84 0.78 -10.90
N GLU A 96 1.77 1.42 -11.57
CA GLU A 96 2.95 0.78 -12.13
C GLU A 96 4.20 1.41 -11.52
N ASN A 97 5.09 0.58 -11.00
CA ASN A 97 6.34 0.99 -10.41
C ASN A 97 7.46 0.06 -10.88
N LYS A 98 8.65 0.60 -10.93
CA LYS A 98 9.85 -0.14 -11.31
C LYS A 98 10.69 -0.48 -10.09
N ALA A 99 11.43 -1.57 -10.18
CA ALA A 99 12.39 -1.95 -9.17
C ALA A 99 13.32 -0.77 -8.84
N GLY A 100 13.49 -0.48 -7.56
CA GLY A 100 14.26 0.65 -7.07
C GLY A 100 13.46 1.92 -6.83
N ASP A 101 12.24 2.01 -7.32
CA ASP A 101 11.37 3.15 -7.00
C ASP A 101 11.15 3.24 -5.49
N THR A 102 11.26 4.45 -4.96
CA THR A 102 11.11 4.68 -3.53
C THR A 102 10.31 5.95 -3.34
N PHE A 103 9.28 5.89 -2.51
CA PHE A 103 8.39 7.02 -2.30
C PHE A 103 7.73 6.96 -0.93
N PHE A 104 7.33 8.13 -0.46
CA PHE A 104 6.57 8.28 0.77
C PHE A 104 5.07 8.23 0.48
N GLU A 105 4.33 7.55 1.32
CA GLU A 105 2.88 7.52 1.29
C GLU A 105 2.32 7.91 2.65
N ALA A 106 1.37 8.84 2.64
CA ALA A 106 0.62 9.17 3.85
C ALA A 106 -0.26 7.99 4.27
N ALA A 107 -0.65 7.97 5.52
CA ALA A 107 -1.57 6.96 6.05
C ALA A 107 -2.77 6.78 5.14
N SER A 108 -3.09 5.55 4.81
CA SER A 108 -4.12 5.22 3.84
C SER A 108 -4.76 3.87 4.10
N THR A 109 -5.95 3.70 3.54
CA THR A 109 -6.69 2.44 3.55
C THR A 109 -6.98 2.03 2.12
N HIS A 110 -6.68 0.79 1.79
CA HIS A 110 -6.90 0.26 0.44
C HIS A 110 -6.87 -1.26 0.44
N SER A 111 -7.23 -1.83 -0.70
CA SER A 111 -6.87 -3.21 -1.04
C SER A 111 -6.03 -3.21 -2.32
N VAL A 112 -5.17 -4.18 -2.47
CA VAL A 112 -4.21 -4.26 -3.57
C VAL A 112 -4.24 -5.63 -4.20
N GLU A 113 -4.28 -5.65 -5.53
CA GLU A 113 -4.26 -6.87 -6.32
C GLU A 113 -3.13 -6.81 -7.33
N ASN A 114 -2.29 -7.84 -7.37
CA ASN A 114 -1.24 -7.94 -8.39
C ASN A 114 -1.87 -8.30 -9.74
N VAL A 115 -1.79 -7.41 -10.70
CA VAL A 115 -2.29 -7.62 -12.07
C VAL A 115 -1.16 -7.69 -13.10
N GLY A 116 0.07 -7.82 -12.64
CA GLY A 116 1.26 -7.78 -13.49
C GLY A 116 1.69 -9.11 -14.10
N GLY A 117 1.07 -10.20 -13.71
CA GLY A 117 1.42 -11.53 -14.25
C GLY A 117 2.65 -12.18 -13.64
N ARG A 118 3.38 -11.48 -12.78
CA ARG A 118 4.56 -11.97 -12.06
C ARG A 118 4.44 -11.66 -10.59
N GLU A 119 5.11 -12.45 -9.76
CA GLU A 119 5.25 -12.14 -8.35
C GLU A 119 5.95 -10.79 -8.19
N SER A 120 5.46 -9.97 -7.31
CA SER A 120 6.08 -8.70 -6.97
C SER A 120 6.41 -8.62 -5.49
N ARG A 121 7.42 -7.82 -5.18
CA ARG A 121 7.91 -7.63 -3.82
C ARG A 121 8.17 -6.17 -3.55
N VAL A 122 7.67 -5.69 -2.43
CA VAL A 122 7.94 -4.34 -1.93
C VAL A 122 8.26 -4.41 -0.44
N LEU A 123 9.00 -3.42 0.03
CA LEU A 123 9.18 -3.16 1.46
C LEU A 123 8.40 -1.90 1.82
N LEU A 124 7.71 -1.95 2.94
CA LEU A 124 7.03 -0.80 3.51
C LEU A 124 7.67 -0.49 4.85
N VAL A 125 8.25 0.68 4.97
CA VAL A 125 8.81 1.15 6.24
C VAL A 125 7.74 2.00 6.90
N GLU A 126 6.94 1.40 7.75
CA GLU A 126 5.90 2.07 8.51
C GLU A 126 6.50 2.87 9.64
N LEU A 127 6.14 4.14 9.73
CA LEU A 127 6.65 5.03 10.76
C LEU A 127 5.76 4.93 12.00
N LYS A 128 6.38 4.59 13.11
CA LYS A 128 5.72 4.65 14.41
C LYS A 128 5.86 6.06 14.92
N GLY A 129 4.97 6.94 14.52
CA GLY A 129 5.01 8.30 14.98
C GLY A 129 4.88 8.37 16.49
N ALA A 130 5.95 8.77 17.17
CA ALA A 130 5.74 9.34 18.48
C ALA A 130 4.82 10.56 18.29
N PRO A 131 3.81 10.75 19.15
CA PRO A 131 3.02 11.96 19.07
C PRO A 131 3.98 13.13 19.14
N ARG A 132 4.03 13.91 18.06
CA ARG A 132 4.81 15.12 18.05
C ARG A 132 4.25 16.00 19.14
N LYS A 133 5.05 16.23 20.14
CA LYS A 133 4.74 17.32 21.05
C LYS A 133 4.67 18.58 20.21
N ALA A 134 3.52 19.18 20.24
CA ALA A 134 3.34 20.51 19.67
C ALA A 134 4.37 21.48 20.23
#